data_007867330c6a6dcf72c2616f2bb88cb0
#
_entry.id   007867330c6a6dcf72c2616f2bb88cb0
#
_cell.length_a   1.000
_cell.length_b   1.000
_cell.length_c   1.000
_cell.angle_alpha   90.00
_cell.angle_beta   90.00
_cell.angle_gamma   90.00
#
_symmetry.space_group_name_H-M   'P 1'
#
loop_
_entity.id
_entity.type
_entity.pdbx_description
1 polymer ?
#
loop_
_entity_poly.entity_id
_entity_poly.type
_entity_poly.pdbx_seq_one_letter_code
_entity_poly.pdbx_strand_id
1 'polypeptide(L)'
;FSDMYFFFGGMVPAILESGIKCNLSRGLTVFDDSDYTDLPAYRDNVRLRGEWNGANNGRLIGDLCIHGEYTSNPKIVEAVAQHARETGARIQIHLSETQTEHEECKGRHGLTPAAYMEKHGIFDSPTTAAHCVWLEDEDFDILKRHGVTVACCPASNLKLASGYANVPKMLESGINV
;
A
#
# COMPACT_ATOMS: atom_id res chain seq x y z
N PHE A 1 -12.49 6.83 -3.40
CA PHE A 1 -11.83 5.52 -3.59
C PHE A 1 -10.32 5.65 -3.42
N SER A 2 -9.63 4.53 -3.18
CA SER A 2 -8.18 4.40 -3.29
C SER A 2 -7.87 3.52 -4.49
N ASP A 3 -6.81 3.84 -5.23
CA ASP A 3 -6.41 3.10 -6.40
C ASP A 3 -4.88 3.03 -6.53
N MET A 4 -4.39 1.85 -6.86
CA MET A 4 -3.01 1.59 -7.18
C MET A 4 -2.95 1.00 -8.60
N TYR A 5 -2.55 1.83 -9.58
CA TYR A 5 -2.58 1.40 -10.97
C TYR A 5 -1.35 1.86 -11.76
N PHE A 6 -1.07 1.16 -12.86
CA PHE A 6 0.12 1.44 -13.67
C PHE A 6 -0.03 2.67 -14.59
N PHE A 7 -1.25 3.01 -15.01
CA PHE A 7 -1.54 4.03 -16.03
C PHE A 7 -2.38 5.19 -15.50
N PHE A 8 -1.95 5.76 -14.37
CA PHE A 8 -2.70 6.81 -13.68
C PHE A 8 -2.98 8.06 -14.54
N GLY A 9 -2.09 8.39 -15.49
CA GLY A 9 -2.21 9.60 -16.30
C GLY A 9 -3.52 9.70 -17.10
N GLY A 10 -4.06 8.55 -17.53
CA GLY A 10 -5.37 8.51 -18.20
C GLY A 10 -6.55 8.63 -17.24
N MET A 11 -6.36 8.36 -15.96
CA MET A 11 -7.43 8.41 -14.95
C MET A 11 -7.63 9.81 -14.38
N VAL A 12 -6.56 10.59 -14.24
CA VAL A 12 -6.60 11.91 -13.59
C VAL A 12 -7.66 12.84 -14.20
N PRO A 13 -7.77 13.02 -15.53
CA PRO A 13 -8.82 13.87 -16.10
C PRO A 13 -10.23 13.41 -15.72
N ALA A 14 -10.51 12.11 -15.78
CA ALA A 14 -11.81 11.55 -15.41
C ALA A 14 -12.13 11.73 -13.92
N ILE A 15 -11.13 11.55 -13.04
CA ILE A 15 -11.28 11.79 -11.60
C ILE A 15 -11.61 13.25 -11.33
N LEU A 16 -10.90 14.18 -11.96
CA LEU A 16 -11.13 15.61 -11.77
C LEU A 16 -12.49 16.04 -12.30
N GLU A 17 -12.91 15.55 -13.46
CA GLU A 17 -14.21 15.85 -14.06
C GLU A 17 -15.37 15.29 -13.23
N SER A 18 -15.24 14.06 -12.71
CA SER A 18 -16.28 13.43 -11.89
C SER A 18 -16.47 14.07 -10.53
N GLY A 19 -15.47 14.80 -10.03
CA GLY A 19 -15.47 15.40 -8.68
C GLY A 19 -15.41 14.39 -7.55
N ILE A 20 -15.13 13.11 -7.82
CA ILE A 20 -14.98 12.07 -6.79
C ILE A 20 -13.69 12.27 -5.97
N LYS A 21 -13.70 11.86 -4.72
CA LYS A 21 -12.48 11.83 -3.90
C LYS A 21 -11.67 10.59 -4.23
N CYS A 22 -10.36 10.78 -4.45
CA CYS A 22 -9.45 9.70 -4.81
C CYS A 22 -8.11 9.84 -4.12
N ASN A 23 -7.61 8.72 -3.60
CA ASN A 23 -6.21 8.51 -3.28
C ASN A 23 -5.61 7.67 -4.40
N LEU A 24 -4.71 8.24 -5.17
CA LEU A 24 -4.14 7.61 -6.37
C LEU A 24 -2.65 7.37 -6.18
N SER A 25 -2.18 6.20 -6.57
CA SER A 25 -0.76 5.87 -6.60
C SER A 25 -0.38 5.13 -7.87
N ARG A 26 0.87 5.30 -8.30
CA ARG A 26 1.46 4.54 -9.40
C ARG A 26 2.04 3.25 -8.85
N GLY A 27 1.46 2.11 -9.20
CA GLY A 27 1.91 0.79 -8.75
C GLY A 27 3.41 0.57 -8.99
N LEU A 28 4.13 0.12 -7.95
CA LEU A 28 5.56 -0.12 -7.96
C LEU A 28 5.85 -1.60 -7.76
N THR A 29 6.48 -2.20 -8.78
CA THR A 29 7.00 -3.58 -8.76
C THR A 29 8.45 -3.57 -9.22
N VAL A 30 9.31 -4.35 -8.57
CA VAL A 30 10.74 -4.44 -8.88
C VAL A 30 11.20 -5.88 -8.66
N PHE A 31 11.81 -6.46 -9.69
CA PHE A 31 12.29 -7.84 -9.68
C PHE A 31 13.81 -7.95 -9.91
N ASP A 32 14.50 -6.82 -9.94
CA ASP A 32 15.94 -6.70 -10.14
C ASP A 32 16.57 -5.79 -9.07
N ASP A 33 17.86 -5.45 -9.24
CA ASP A 33 18.62 -4.61 -8.30
C ASP A 33 18.58 -3.11 -8.65
N SER A 34 17.60 -2.66 -9.45
CA SER A 34 17.46 -1.25 -9.85
C SER A 34 17.36 -0.34 -8.64
N ASP A 35 17.89 0.87 -8.78
CA ASP A 35 17.70 1.92 -7.79
C ASP A 35 16.30 2.53 -7.88
N TYR A 36 15.70 2.87 -6.73
CA TYR A 36 14.35 3.43 -6.65
C TYR A 36 14.16 4.65 -7.56
N THR A 37 15.15 5.55 -7.60
CA THR A 37 15.09 6.78 -8.40
C THR A 37 15.17 6.55 -9.91
N ASP A 38 15.66 5.38 -10.35
CA ASP A 38 15.76 5.03 -11.77
C ASP A 38 14.45 4.43 -12.31
N LEU A 39 13.57 4.03 -11.42
CA LEU A 39 12.31 3.39 -11.80
C LEU A 39 11.34 4.38 -12.46
N PRO A 40 10.64 3.95 -13.53
CA PRO A 40 9.54 4.73 -14.08
C PRO A 40 8.48 5.08 -13.04
N ALA A 41 8.17 4.14 -12.13
CA ALA A 41 7.21 4.36 -11.05
C ALA A 41 7.61 5.48 -10.09
N TYR A 42 8.91 5.66 -9.81
CA TYR A 42 9.39 6.80 -9.03
C TYR A 42 9.05 8.12 -9.71
N ARG A 43 9.45 8.27 -10.99
CA ARG A 43 9.20 9.49 -11.78
C ARG A 43 7.70 9.79 -11.90
N ASP A 44 6.90 8.75 -12.12
CA ASP A 44 5.45 8.86 -12.21
C ASP A 44 4.82 9.31 -10.88
N ASN A 45 5.25 8.75 -9.74
CA ASN A 45 4.76 9.16 -8.43
C ASN A 45 5.21 10.59 -8.06
N VAL A 46 6.44 10.96 -8.37
CA VAL A 46 6.92 12.36 -8.20
C VAL A 46 6.06 13.32 -9.03
N ARG A 47 5.78 12.97 -10.28
CA ARG A 47 4.92 13.75 -11.16
C ARG A 47 3.48 13.83 -10.65
N LEU A 48 2.87 12.70 -10.27
CA LEU A 48 1.52 12.66 -9.71
C LEU A 48 1.39 13.59 -8.51
N ARG A 49 2.35 13.54 -7.59
CA ARG A 49 2.35 14.39 -6.41
C ARG A 49 2.65 15.86 -6.73
N GLY A 50 3.59 16.13 -7.63
CA GLY A 50 3.96 17.49 -8.00
C GLY A 50 2.87 18.24 -8.77
N GLU A 51 2.17 17.55 -9.67
CA GLU A 51 1.17 18.18 -10.55
C GLU A 51 -0.26 18.11 -9.98
N TRP A 52 -0.61 17.06 -9.23
CA TRP A 52 -2.02 16.75 -8.96
C TRP A 52 -2.38 16.57 -7.47
N ASN A 53 -1.39 16.47 -6.57
CA ASN A 53 -1.69 16.32 -5.14
C ASN A 53 -2.41 17.56 -4.60
N GLY A 54 -3.58 17.36 -4.01
CA GLY A 54 -4.45 18.44 -3.53
C GLY A 54 -5.37 19.04 -4.59
N ALA A 55 -5.30 18.59 -5.85
CA ALA A 55 -6.16 19.06 -6.92
C ALA A 55 -7.66 18.91 -6.59
N ASN A 56 -8.48 19.72 -7.26
CA ASN A 56 -9.93 19.77 -7.06
C ASN A 56 -10.32 19.96 -5.57
N ASN A 57 -9.72 20.96 -4.92
CA ASN A 57 -9.96 21.29 -3.51
C ASN A 57 -9.63 20.12 -2.55
N GLY A 58 -8.52 19.43 -2.77
CA GLY A 58 -8.07 18.32 -1.94
C GLY A 58 -8.79 16.99 -2.21
N ARG A 59 -9.53 16.88 -3.29
CA ARG A 59 -10.24 15.63 -3.64
C ARG A 59 -9.32 14.58 -4.25
N LEU A 60 -8.26 14.98 -4.95
CA LEU A 60 -7.24 14.08 -5.46
C LEU A 60 -5.99 14.18 -4.60
N ILE A 61 -5.57 13.06 -4.03
CA ILE A 61 -4.35 12.95 -3.26
C ILE A 61 -3.43 11.94 -3.95
N GLY A 62 -2.17 12.33 -4.15
CA GLY A 62 -1.13 11.45 -4.66
C GLY A 62 -0.44 10.72 -3.51
N ASP A 63 -0.62 9.41 -3.43
CA ASP A 63 0.07 8.54 -2.47
C ASP A 63 1.32 7.92 -3.13
N LEU A 64 2.28 7.44 -2.35
CA LEU A 64 3.28 6.49 -2.79
C LEU A 64 2.75 5.07 -2.63
N CYS A 65 3.44 4.08 -3.20
CA CYS A 65 3.04 2.69 -2.97
C CYS A 65 4.18 1.69 -3.09
N ILE A 66 3.96 0.56 -2.46
CA ILE A 66 4.60 -0.74 -2.74
C ILE A 66 3.49 -1.68 -3.18
N HIS A 67 3.65 -2.38 -4.31
CA HIS A 67 2.62 -3.33 -4.75
C HIS A 67 2.42 -4.42 -3.70
N GLY A 68 3.49 -5.08 -3.27
CA GLY A 68 3.48 -6.09 -2.23
C GLY A 68 4.91 -6.50 -1.86
N GLU A 69 5.07 -7.27 -0.80
CA GLU A 69 6.38 -7.76 -0.35
C GLU A 69 7.07 -8.56 -1.46
N TYR A 70 6.36 -9.52 -2.05
CA TYR A 70 6.87 -10.47 -3.05
C TYR A 70 7.19 -9.85 -4.43
N THR A 71 6.84 -8.60 -4.65
CA THR A 71 7.11 -7.83 -5.87
C THR A 71 8.09 -6.67 -5.65
N SER A 72 8.81 -6.71 -4.55
CA SER A 72 9.79 -5.70 -4.17
C SER A 72 10.98 -6.34 -3.44
N ASN A 73 11.93 -5.54 -3.03
CA ASN A 73 13.07 -5.96 -2.22
C ASN A 73 13.30 -4.98 -1.08
N PRO A 74 14.10 -5.34 -0.03
CA PRO A 74 14.32 -4.47 1.13
C PRO A 74 14.81 -3.06 0.77
N LYS A 75 15.73 -2.94 -0.18
CA LYS A 75 16.29 -1.67 -0.64
C LYS A 75 15.20 -0.72 -1.15
N ILE A 76 14.28 -1.24 -1.97
CA ILE A 76 13.18 -0.47 -2.54
C ILE A 76 12.15 -0.11 -1.46
N VAL A 77 11.80 -1.04 -0.60
CA VAL A 77 10.86 -0.80 0.51
C VAL A 77 11.37 0.33 1.41
N GLU A 78 12.64 0.27 1.82
CA GLU A 78 13.27 1.30 2.64
C GLU A 78 13.35 2.67 1.92
N ALA A 79 13.66 2.66 0.62
CA ALA A 79 13.71 3.89 -0.18
C ALA A 79 12.33 4.55 -0.33
N VAL A 80 11.25 3.77 -0.51
CA VAL A 80 9.88 4.29 -0.52
C VAL A 80 9.49 4.83 0.85
N ALA A 81 9.81 4.11 1.93
CA ALA A 81 9.55 4.56 3.29
C ALA A 81 10.27 5.90 3.59
N GLN A 82 11.54 6.02 3.18
CA GLN A 82 12.29 7.26 3.32
C GLN A 82 11.65 8.40 2.51
N HIS A 83 11.32 8.17 1.24
CA HIS A 83 10.68 9.17 0.38
C HIS A 83 9.33 9.63 0.97
N ALA A 84 8.55 8.71 1.54
CA ALA A 84 7.29 9.05 2.19
C ALA A 84 7.52 9.98 3.40
N ARG A 85 8.49 9.68 4.27
CA ARG A 85 8.83 10.53 5.42
C ARG A 85 9.31 11.92 4.98
N GLU A 86 10.19 11.99 3.99
CA GLU A 86 10.75 13.26 3.48
C GLU A 86 9.70 14.18 2.85
N THR A 87 8.70 13.60 2.21
CA THR A 87 7.67 14.35 1.46
C THR A 87 6.33 14.46 2.17
N GLY A 88 6.17 13.82 3.34
CA GLY A 88 4.88 13.70 4.03
C GLY A 88 3.84 12.92 3.21
N ALA A 89 4.28 12.02 2.34
CA ALA A 89 3.38 11.20 1.54
C ALA A 89 2.76 10.09 2.38
N ARG A 90 1.54 9.71 2.03
CA ARG A 90 0.93 8.47 2.51
C ARG A 90 1.36 7.33 1.61
N ILE A 91 1.22 6.10 2.12
CA ILE A 91 1.59 4.88 1.39
C ILE A 91 0.37 3.98 1.20
N GLN A 92 0.25 3.37 0.03
CA GLN A 92 -0.68 2.27 -0.24
C GLN A 92 0.10 0.98 -0.47
N ILE A 93 -0.39 -0.13 0.07
CA ILE A 93 0.20 -1.46 -0.15
C ILE A 93 -0.89 -2.53 -0.26
N HIS A 94 -0.63 -3.64 -0.97
CA HIS A 94 -1.37 -4.88 -0.78
C HIS A 94 -0.65 -5.68 0.31
N LEU A 95 -1.38 -6.20 1.28
CA LEU A 95 -0.81 -6.81 2.46
C LEU A 95 -1.52 -8.11 2.81
N SER A 96 -0.75 -9.20 2.85
CA SER A 96 -1.25 -10.51 3.28
C SER A 96 -2.56 -10.90 2.59
N GLU A 97 -2.63 -10.71 1.27
CA GLU A 97 -3.82 -11.01 0.47
C GLU A 97 -4.06 -12.51 0.39
N THR A 98 -3.00 -13.28 0.11
CA THR A 98 -3.08 -14.72 -0.09
C THR A 98 -2.28 -15.48 0.94
N GLN A 99 -2.69 -16.74 1.20
CA GLN A 99 -1.91 -17.63 2.07
C GLN A 99 -0.50 -17.84 1.53
N THR A 100 -0.35 -17.97 0.21
CA THR A 100 0.94 -18.14 -0.44
C THR A 100 1.86 -16.96 -0.15
N GLU A 101 1.39 -15.73 -0.35
CA GLU A 101 2.16 -14.52 -0.01
C GLU A 101 2.63 -14.55 1.44
N HIS A 102 1.72 -14.86 2.36
CA HIS A 102 1.98 -14.86 3.79
C HIS A 102 3.05 -15.90 4.17
N GLU A 103 2.85 -17.15 3.77
CA GLU A 103 3.78 -18.26 4.09
C GLU A 103 5.14 -18.11 3.40
N GLU A 104 5.17 -17.66 2.16
CA GLU A 104 6.41 -17.43 1.45
C GLU A 104 7.21 -16.26 2.04
N CYS A 105 6.57 -15.17 2.47
CA CYS A 105 7.23 -14.08 3.18
C CYS A 105 7.89 -14.60 4.46
N LYS A 106 7.18 -15.41 5.25
CA LYS A 106 7.74 -16.07 6.42
C LYS A 106 8.91 -16.98 6.07
N GLY A 107 8.82 -17.71 4.97
CA GLY A 107 9.92 -18.55 4.49
C GLY A 107 11.16 -17.77 4.05
N ARG A 108 10.98 -16.62 3.39
CA ARG A 108 12.09 -15.76 2.90
C ARG A 108 12.73 -14.97 4.01
N HIS A 109 11.94 -14.39 4.92
CA HIS A 109 12.38 -13.35 5.85
C HIS A 109 12.26 -13.73 7.33
N GLY A 110 11.60 -14.85 7.65
CA GLY A 110 11.25 -15.21 9.03
C GLY A 110 10.21 -14.26 9.67
N LEU A 111 9.50 -13.50 8.87
CA LEU A 111 8.57 -12.45 9.28
C LEU A 111 7.26 -12.55 8.49
N THR A 112 6.14 -12.18 9.10
CA THR A 112 4.90 -11.95 8.37
C THR A 112 5.05 -10.74 7.44
N PRO A 113 4.20 -10.57 6.39
CA PRO A 113 4.24 -9.37 5.56
C PRO A 113 4.08 -8.08 6.37
N ALA A 114 3.23 -8.06 7.40
CA ALA A 114 3.07 -6.88 8.25
C ALA A 114 4.34 -6.59 9.07
N ALA A 115 4.93 -7.59 9.70
CA ALA A 115 6.18 -7.45 10.44
C ALA A 115 7.35 -7.07 9.52
N TYR A 116 7.39 -7.57 8.29
CA TYR A 116 8.38 -7.18 7.30
C TYR A 116 8.24 -5.69 6.92
N MET A 117 7.03 -5.22 6.62
CA MET A 117 6.80 -3.82 6.27
C MET A 117 7.09 -2.88 7.44
N GLU A 118 6.75 -3.28 8.67
CA GLU A 118 7.13 -2.54 9.87
C GLU A 118 8.65 -2.41 10.01
N LYS A 119 9.37 -3.53 9.91
CA LYS A 119 10.84 -3.58 10.01
C LYS A 119 11.53 -2.62 9.04
N HIS A 120 10.99 -2.47 7.84
CA HIS A 120 11.54 -1.61 6.79
C HIS A 120 10.94 -0.19 6.77
N GLY A 121 10.17 0.19 7.81
CA GLY A 121 9.72 1.56 8.06
C GLY A 121 8.54 2.04 7.22
N ILE A 122 7.80 1.15 6.55
CA ILE A 122 6.62 1.53 5.75
C ILE A 122 5.55 2.17 6.64
N PHE A 123 5.34 1.63 7.83
CA PHE A 123 4.31 2.11 8.74
C PHE A 123 4.70 3.34 9.57
N ASP A 124 5.91 3.90 9.36
CA ASP A 124 6.31 5.20 9.91
C ASP A 124 5.58 6.37 9.21
N SER A 125 4.95 6.11 8.07
CA SER A 125 4.08 7.05 7.35
C SER A 125 2.63 6.55 7.38
N PRO A 126 1.62 7.43 7.29
CA PRO A 126 0.23 7.01 7.22
C PRO A 126 0.02 6.04 6.07
N THR A 127 -0.42 4.83 6.37
CA THR A 127 -0.50 3.73 5.40
C THR A 127 -1.92 3.19 5.28
N THR A 128 -2.33 2.91 4.04
CA THR A 128 -3.52 2.12 3.73
C THR A 128 -3.08 0.75 3.20
N ALA A 129 -3.45 -0.31 3.92
CA ALA A 129 -3.17 -1.69 3.57
C ALA A 129 -4.42 -2.36 3.00
N ALA A 130 -4.35 -2.79 1.73
CA ALA A 130 -5.44 -3.51 1.09
C ALA A 130 -5.42 -4.99 1.47
N HIS A 131 -6.58 -5.63 1.48
CA HIS A 131 -6.86 -7.03 1.73
C HIS A 131 -6.74 -7.46 3.19
N CYS A 132 -5.55 -7.61 3.74
CA CYS A 132 -5.29 -8.04 5.12
C CYS A 132 -6.05 -9.33 5.50
N VAL A 133 -6.04 -10.33 4.61
CA VAL A 133 -6.79 -11.59 4.78
C VAL A 133 -6.07 -12.52 5.74
N TRP A 134 -4.76 -12.69 5.55
CA TRP A 134 -3.93 -13.64 6.27
C TRP A 134 -3.07 -12.89 7.31
N LEU A 135 -3.69 -12.52 8.45
CA LEU A 135 -3.02 -11.86 9.58
C LEU A 135 -2.89 -12.81 10.75
N GLU A 136 -1.72 -12.81 11.40
CA GLU A 136 -1.49 -13.45 12.69
C GLU A 136 -1.81 -12.49 13.85
N ASP A 137 -1.86 -12.98 15.07
CA ASP A 137 -2.24 -12.18 16.23
C ASP A 137 -1.35 -10.93 16.41
N GLU A 138 -0.04 -11.08 16.21
CA GLU A 138 0.92 -10.00 16.30
C GLU A 138 0.73 -8.93 15.21
N ASP A 139 0.21 -9.31 14.03
CA ASP A 139 -0.03 -8.39 12.94
C ASP A 139 -1.13 -7.36 13.29
N PHE A 140 -2.16 -7.78 14.03
CA PHE A 140 -3.20 -6.84 14.51
C PHE A 140 -2.60 -5.78 15.43
N ASP A 141 -1.65 -6.17 16.30
CA ASP A 141 -0.96 -5.22 17.17
C ASP A 141 -0.07 -4.26 16.39
N ILE A 142 0.62 -4.75 15.34
CA ILE A 142 1.41 -3.93 14.41
C ILE A 142 0.53 -2.88 13.74
N LEU A 143 -0.53 -3.32 13.06
CA LEU A 143 -1.42 -2.42 12.33
C LEU A 143 -2.05 -1.37 13.25
N LYS A 144 -2.46 -1.77 14.46
CA LYS A 144 -3.03 -0.86 15.45
C LYS A 144 -2.04 0.20 15.92
N ARG A 145 -0.84 -0.21 16.40
CA ARG A 145 0.13 0.73 16.98
C ARG A 145 0.64 1.77 15.98
N HIS A 146 0.65 1.43 14.70
CA HIS A 146 1.01 2.35 13.62
C HIS A 146 -0.18 3.10 13.01
N GLY A 147 -1.40 2.83 13.46
CA GLY A 147 -2.60 3.48 12.93
C GLY A 147 -2.85 3.18 11.44
N VAL A 148 -2.46 1.98 10.98
CA VAL A 148 -2.67 1.55 9.60
C VAL A 148 -4.17 1.43 9.33
N THR A 149 -4.62 1.99 8.21
CA THR A 149 -6.00 1.81 7.73
C THR A 149 -6.07 0.57 6.84
N VAL A 150 -7.01 -0.32 7.11
CA VAL A 150 -7.25 -1.49 6.27
C VAL A 150 -8.34 -1.19 5.25
N ALA A 151 -8.04 -1.40 3.98
CA ALA A 151 -9.02 -1.40 2.90
C ALA A 151 -9.44 -2.85 2.61
N CYS A 152 -10.50 -3.31 3.26
CA CYS A 152 -11.04 -4.64 3.01
C CYS A 152 -11.63 -4.72 1.59
N CYS A 153 -11.21 -5.72 0.81
CA CYS A 153 -11.60 -5.91 -0.59
C CYS A 153 -12.39 -7.22 -0.78
N PRO A 154 -13.59 -7.37 -0.17
CA PRO A 154 -14.26 -8.67 -0.09
C PRO A 154 -14.60 -9.26 -1.46
N ALA A 155 -15.01 -8.44 -2.43
CA ALA A 155 -15.33 -8.91 -3.77
C ALA A 155 -14.08 -9.48 -4.50
N SER A 156 -12.94 -8.82 -4.36
CA SER A 156 -11.65 -9.29 -4.90
C SER A 156 -11.22 -10.57 -4.19
N ASN A 157 -11.21 -10.56 -2.86
CA ASN A 157 -10.78 -11.69 -2.04
C ASN A 157 -11.57 -12.97 -2.37
N LEU A 158 -12.89 -12.84 -2.56
CA LEU A 158 -13.75 -13.96 -2.92
C LEU A 158 -13.56 -14.42 -4.36
N LYS A 159 -13.45 -13.47 -5.30
CA LYS A 159 -13.23 -13.79 -6.72
C LYS A 159 -11.92 -14.55 -6.95
N LEU A 160 -10.87 -14.20 -6.23
CA LEU A 160 -9.55 -14.79 -6.33
C LEU A 160 -9.34 -15.98 -5.38
N ALA A 161 -10.36 -16.32 -4.60
CA ALA A 161 -10.28 -17.34 -3.54
C ALA A 161 -9.16 -17.08 -2.51
N SER A 162 -8.84 -15.79 -2.27
CA SER A 162 -7.82 -15.38 -1.28
C SER A 162 -8.25 -15.67 0.16
N GLY A 163 -9.56 -15.67 0.45
CA GLY A 163 -10.12 -15.94 1.77
C GLY A 163 -10.97 -14.80 2.32
N TYR A 164 -11.21 -14.83 3.62
CA TYR A 164 -12.01 -13.83 4.34
C TYR A 164 -11.14 -13.07 5.33
N ALA A 165 -11.03 -11.76 5.19
CA ALA A 165 -10.40 -10.91 6.20
C ALA A 165 -11.22 -10.93 7.50
N ASN A 166 -10.55 -11.05 8.64
CA ASN A 166 -11.21 -11.06 9.96
C ASN A 166 -11.56 -9.63 10.42
N VAL A 167 -12.51 -9.01 9.69
CA VAL A 167 -12.96 -7.63 9.98
C VAL A 167 -13.46 -7.46 11.42
N PRO A 168 -14.25 -8.40 12.00
CA PRO A 168 -14.64 -8.28 13.41
C PRO A 168 -13.43 -8.11 14.33
N LYS A 169 -12.41 -8.96 14.22
CA LYS A 169 -11.20 -8.86 15.04
C LYS A 169 -10.43 -7.56 14.80
N MET A 170 -10.36 -7.07 13.56
CA MET A 170 -9.73 -5.77 13.26
C MET A 170 -10.43 -4.64 14.02
N LEU A 171 -11.76 -4.59 13.97
CA LEU A 171 -12.56 -3.58 14.66
C LEU A 171 -12.45 -3.69 16.19
N GLU A 172 -12.51 -4.91 16.75
CA GLU A 172 -12.30 -5.17 18.17
C GLU A 172 -10.90 -4.75 18.64
N SER A 173 -9.89 -4.93 17.80
CA SER A 173 -8.52 -4.45 18.04
C SER A 173 -8.39 -2.93 17.91
N GLY A 174 -9.39 -2.22 17.39
CA GLY A 174 -9.37 -0.77 17.18
C GLY A 174 -8.62 -0.34 15.93
N ILE A 175 -8.52 -1.22 14.94
CA ILE A 175 -7.99 -0.90 13.60
C ILE A 175 -9.09 -0.21 12.79
N ASN A 176 -8.74 0.82 12.04
CA ASN A 176 -9.65 1.48 11.10
C ASN A 176 -9.81 0.62 9.84
N VAL A 177 -11.08 0.25 9.49
CA VAL A 177 -11.41 -0.60 8.33
C VAL A 177 -12.42 0.11 7.43
#